data_867d24e651a1e0f2d661ae55ff419519
#
_entry.id   867d24e651a1e0f2d661ae55ff419519
#
_cell.length_a   1.000
_cell.length_b   1.000
_cell.length_c   1.000
_cell.angle_alpha   90.00
_cell.angle_beta   90.00
_cell.angle_gamma   90.00
#
_symmetry.space_group_name_H-M   'P 1'
#
loop_
_entity.id
_entity.type
_entity.pdbx_description
1 polymer ?
#
loop_
_entity_poly.entity_id
_entity_poly.type
_entity_poly.pdbx_seq_one_letter_code
_entity_poly.pdbx_strand_id
1 'polypeptide(L)'
;MKKLHIIATGGTIACVPSPNGLMPGLGAKELLEYVPGGHKIEYTDLFHMDSSNIQPEEWQQMAKAVIKARESCSGIVITHGTDTMAYTASMLSFMLRDIDIPVVLTGSQYPIVKIGRAHV
;
A
#
# COMPACT_ATOMS: atom_id res chain seq x y z
N MET A 1 11.94 18.54 -6.45
CA MET A 1 10.71 17.80 -6.80
C MET A 1 10.51 16.66 -5.81
N LYS A 2 9.32 16.61 -5.23
CA LYS A 2 9.02 15.58 -4.24
C LYS A 2 8.66 14.27 -4.92
N LYS A 3 9.31 13.20 -4.52
CA LYS A 3 8.98 11.85 -4.97
C LYS A 3 8.14 11.15 -3.93
N LEU A 4 7.14 10.42 -4.37
CA LEU A 4 6.35 9.52 -3.53
C LEU A 4 6.68 8.08 -3.87
N HIS A 5 6.54 7.20 -2.90
CA HIS A 5 6.75 5.79 -3.10
C HIS A 5 5.53 5.02 -2.61
N ILE A 6 5.00 4.14 -3.46
CA ILE A 6 3.87 3.28 -3.08
C ILE A 6 4.39 1.87 -2.81
N ILE A 7 4.05 1.34 -1.64
CA ILE A 7 4.33 -0.05 -1.30
C ILE A 7 2.98 -0.78 -1.30
N ALA A 8 2.83 -1.72 -2.21
CA ALA A 8 1.59 -2.49 -2.32
C ALA A 8 1.70 -3.79 -1.54
N THR A 9 0.73 -4.05 -0.67
CA THR A 9 0.68 -5.28 0.12
C THR A 9 -0.56 -6.12 -0.19
N GLY A 10 -1.47 -5.64 -1.03
CA GLY A 10 -2.70 -6.34 -1.36
C GLY A 10 -3.93 -5.66 -0.76
N GLY A 11 -4.86 -6.47 -0.26
CA GLY A 11 -6.12 -5.98 0.27
C GLY A 11 -7.18 -5.76 -0.80
N THR A 12 -8.37 -5.41 -0.37
CA THR A 12 -9.52 -5.27 -1.27
C THR A 12 -9.33 -4.19 -2.31
N ILE A 13 -8.64 -3.11 -1.97
CA ILE A 13 -8.37 -2.02 -2.92
C ILE A 13 -7.67 -2.52 -4.18
N ALA A 14 -6.86 -3.57 -4.06
CA ALA A 14 -6.09 -4.14 -5.17
C ALA A 14 -6.75 -5.39 -5.75
N CYS A 15 -7.96 -5.73 -5.34
CA CYS A 15 -8.65 -6.90 -5.85
C CYS A 15 -9.34 -6.63 -7.19
N VAL A 16 -9.57 -7.70 -7.92
CA VAL A 16 -10.34 -7.66 -9.17
C VAL A 16 -11.50 -8.65 -9.09
N PRO A 17 -12.63 -8.38 -9.75
CA PRO A 17 -13.74 -9.32 -9.79
C PRO A 17 -13.33 -10.61 -10.50
N SER A 18 -13.84 -11.73 -9.99
CA SER A 18 -13.66 -13.04 -10.59
C SER A 18 -14.95 -13.86 -10.43
N PRO A 19 -15.08 -15.00 -11.13
CA PRO A 19 -16.26 -15.87 -10.94
C PRO A 19 -16.44 -16.35 -9.50
N ASN A 20 -15.35 -16.38 -8.72
CA ASN A 20 -15.38 -16.84 -7.33
C ASN A 20 -15.35 -15.68 -6.32
N GLY A 21 -15.70 -14.47 -6.75
CA GLY A 21 -15.68 -13.28 -5.92
C GLY A 21 -14.44 -12.42 -6.19
N LEU A 22 -14.00 -11.64 -5.20
CA LEU A 22 -12.86 -10.78 -5.36
C LEU A 22 -11.58 -11.57 -5.16
N MET A 23 -10.61 -11.35 -6.06
CA MET A 23 -9.30 -11.99 -5.98
C MET A 23 -8.19 -10.93 -6.09
N PRO A 24 -7.04 -11.14 -5.42
CA PRO A 24 -5.89 -10.27 -5.63
C PRO A 24 -5.51 -10.22 -7.11
N GLY A 25 -5.29 -9.04 -7.64
CA GLY A 25 -5.02 -8.92 -9.06
C GLY A 25 -4.19 -7.71 -9.46
N LEU A 26 -4.17 -6.67 -8.64
CA LEU A 26 -3.45 -5.45 -8.99
C LEU A 26 -2.20 -5.30 -8.15
N GLY A 27 -1.09 -5.04 -8.84
CA GLY A 27 0.13 -4.64 -8.18
C GLY A 27 0.24 -3.12 -8.10
N ALA A 28 1.36 -2.65 -7.56
CA ALA A 28 1.59 -1.22 -7.39
C ALA A 28 1.57 -0.48 -8.71
N LYS A 29 2.13 -1.07 -9.76
CA LYS A 29 2.17 -0.44 -11.08
C LYS A 29 0.76 -0.16 -11.61
N GLU A 30 -0.14 -1.13 -11.47
CA GLU A 30 -1.51 -1.00 -11.93
C GLU A 30 -2.28 0.00 -11.09
N LEU A 31 -2.02 0.05 -9.78
CA LEU A 31 -2.65 1.04 -8.89
C LEU A 31 -2.27 2.46 -9.27
N LEU A 32 -1.07 2.68 -9.79
CA LEU A 32 -0.63 4.00 -10.21
C LEU A 32 -1.50 4.58 -11.32
N GLU A 33 -2.12 3.76 -12.13
CA GLU A 33 -3.00 4.22 -13.22
C GLU A 33 -4.23 4.96 -12.69
N TYR A 34 -4.60 4.75 -11.42
CA TYR A 34 -5.75 5.41 -10.80
C TYR A 34 -5.37 6.68 -10.06
N VAL A 35 -4.09 7.02 -10.00
CA VAL A 35 -3.61 8.23 -9.35
C VAL A 35 -3.57 9.36 -10.39
N PRO A 36 -4.13 10.54 -10.07
CA PRO A 36 -4.04 11.68 -11.00
C PRO A 36 -2.59 12.00 -11.34
N GLY A 37 -2.33 12.28 -12.60
CA GLY A 37 -0.97 12.47 -13.10
C GLY A 37 -0.28 13.70 -12.55
N GLY A 38 1.00 13.83 -12.87
CA GLY A 38 1.82 14.99 -12.51
C GLY A 38 2.78 14.75 -11.35
N HIS A 39 2.71 13.60 -10.68
CA HIS A 39 3.61 13.27 -9.58
C HIS A 39 4.63 12.24 -10.02
N LYS A 40 5.84 12.37 -9.52
CA LYS A 40 6.86 11.36 -9.72
C LYS A 40 6.69 10.29 -8.64
N ILE A 41 6.29 9.10 -9.04
CA ILE A 41 5.96 8.02 -8.11
C ILE A 41 6.76 6.78 -8.45
N GLU A 42 7.49 6.27 -7.47
CA GLU A 42 8.11 4.95 -7.53
C GLU A 42 7.24 3.96 -6.78
N TYR A 43 7.46 2.66 -6.99
CA TYR A 43 6.61 1.65 -6.36
C TYR A 43 7.40 0.39 -6.03
N THR A 44 6.86 -0.34 -5.06
CA THR A 44 7.32 -1.68 -4.68
C THR A 44 6.11 -2.58 -4.53
N ASP A 45 6.13 -3.72 -5.24
CA ASP A 45 5.17 -4.79 -5.01
C ASP A 45 5.72 -5.70 -3.93
N LEU A 46 5.27 -5.49 -2.69
CA LEU A 46 5.82 -6.27 -1.60
C LEU A 46 5.16 -7.64 -1.50
N PHE A 47 3.84 -7.68 -1.45
CA PHE A 47 3.07 -8.92 -1.49
C PHE A 47 1.62 -8.59 -1.84
N HIS A 48 0.84 -9.64 -2.10
CA HIS A 48 -0.58 -9.55 -2.45
C HIS A 48 -1.39 -10.41 -1.47
N MET A 49 -1.49 -9.95 -0.23
CA MET A 49 -2.11 -10.72 0.84
C MET A 49 -3.42 -10.12 1.28
N ASP A 50 -4.35 -10.99 1.66
CA ASP A 50 -5.48 -10.60 2.50
C ASP A 50 -4.91 -10.18 3.86
N SER A 51 -5.35 -9.03 4.38
CA SER A 51 -4.77 -8.52 5.63
C SER A 51 -5.03 -9.45 6.82
N SER A 52 -6.05 -10.29 6.74
CA SER A 52 -6.28 -11.28 7.80
C SER A 52 -5.16 -12.31 7.91
N ASN A 53 -4.33 -12.44 6.88
CA ASN A 53 -3.19 -13.36 6.86
C ASN A 53 -1.86 -12.68 7.17
N ILE A 54 -1.87 -11.40 7.50
CA ILE A 54 -0.66 -10.66 7.84
C ILE A 54 -0.13 -11.15 9.20
N GLN A 55 1.14 -11.49 9.23
CA GLN A 55 1.84 -11.95 10.42
C GLN A 55 2.97 -10.99 10.77
N PRO A 56 3.59 -11.11 11.96
CA PRO A 56 4.70 -10.23 12.33
C PRO A 56 5.84 -10.19 11.31
N GLU A 57 6.07 -11.28 10.58
CA GLU A 57 7.10 -11.34 9.55
C GLU A 57 6.82 -10.34 8.42
N GLU A 58 5.54 -10.16 8.06
CA GLU A 58 5.16 -9.20 7.04
C GLU A 58 5.35 -7.77 7.52
N TRP A 59 5.11 -7.49 8.80
CA TRP A 59 5.41 -6.18 9.37
C TRP A 59 6.90 -5.85 9.27
N GLN A 60 7.75 -6.84 9.50
CA GLN A 60 9.20 -6.67 9.36
C GLN A 60 9.57 -6.36 7.90
N GLN A 61 8.95 -7.05 6.96
CA GLN A 61 9.18 -6.80 5.54
C GLN A 61 8.72 -5.41 5.14
N MET A 62 7.56 -4.97 5.65
CA MET A 62 7.08 -3.61 5.40
C MET A 62 8.05 -2.58 5.94
N ALA A 63 8.53 -2.76 7.18
CA ALA A 63 9.48 -1.83 7.77
C ALA A 63 10.77 -1.73 6.97
N LYS A 64 11.29 -2.86 6.51
CA LYS A 64 12.49 -2.89 5.67
C LYS A 64 12.26 -2.17 4.35
N ALA A 65 11.10 -2.37 3.74
CA ALA A 65 10.76 -1.70 2.48
C ALA A 65 10.67 -0.18 2.67
N VAL A 66 10.09 0.26 3.78
CA VAL A 66 9.99 1.69 4.11
C VAL A 66 11.39 2.29 4.30
N ILE A 67 12.24 1.63 5.07
CA ILE A 67 13.59 2.11 5.35
C ILE A 67 14.38 2.22 4.05
N LYS A 68 14.24 1.26 3.16
CA LYS A 68 14.92 1.30 1.86
C LYS A 68 14.37 2.42 0.98
N ALA A 69 13.06 2.55 0.91
CA ALA A 69 12.42 3.54 0.03
C ALA A 69 12.68 4.96 0.50
N ARG A 70 12.79 5.20 1.81
CA ARG A 70 12.94 6.56 2.34
C ARG A 70 14.20 7.26 1.84
N GLU A 71 15.18 6.51 1.38
CA GLU A 71 16.44 7.10 0.89
C GLU A 71 16.23 7.90 -0.39
N SER A 72 15.16 7.61 -1.13
CA SER A 72 14.93 8.23 -2.43
C SER A 72 13.56 8.89 -2.58
N CYS A 73 12.81 9.05 -1.49
CA CYS A 73 11.47 9.65 -1.57
C CYS A 73 11.19 10.58 -0.39
N SER A 74 10.14 11.39 -0.55
CA SER A 74 9.71 12.35 0.45
C SER A 74 8.48 11.88 1.23
N GLY A 75 7.85 10.82 0.80
CA GLY A 75 6.69 10.25 1.47
C GLY A 75 6.38 8.86 0.93
N ILE A 76 5.76 8.04 1.76
CA ILE A 76 5.45 6.66 1.43
C ILE A 76 3.97 6.41 1.69
N VAL A 77 3.33 5.72 0.76
CA VAL A 77 1.95 5.23 0.92
C VAL A 77 1.99 3.71 0.86
N ILE A 78 1.44 3.07 1.88
CA ILE A 78 1.32 1.61 1.91
C ILE A 78 -0.15 1.27 1.67
N THR A 79 -0.44 0.52 0.61
CA THR A 79 -1.79 0.01 0.38
C THR A 79 -1.94 -1.30 1.14
N HIS A 80 -3.07 -1.45 1.83
CA HIS A 80 -3.23 -2.52 2.81
C HIS A 80 -4.70 -2.90 2.91
N GLY A 81 -4.96 -4.15 3.29
CA GLY A 81 -6.32 -4.56 3.61
C GLY A 81 -6.82 -3.90 4.90
N THR A 82 -8.12 -3.66 4.98
CA THR A 82 -8.70 -2.91 6.09
C THR A 82 -8.85 -3.71 7.38
N ASP A 83 -8.89 -5.05 7.30
CA ASP A 83 -9.18 -5.89 8.46
C ASP A 83 -8.16 -5.72 9.60
N THR A 84 -6.88 -5.59 9.26
CA THR A 84 -5.82 -5.48 10.26
C THR A 84 -4.97 -4.23 10.10
N MET A 85 -5.46 -3.25 9.33
CA MET A 85 -4.69 -2.03 9.06
C MET A 85 -4.30 -1.30 10.34
N ALA A 86 -5.20 -1.22 11.32
CA ALA A 86 -4.91 -0.56 12.58
C ALA A 86 -3.77 -1.22 13.33
N TYR A 87 -3.71 -2.54 13.31
CA TYR A 87 -2.63 -3.29 13.95
C TYR A 87 -1.31 -3.04 13.26
N THR A 88 -1.31 -3.07 11.93
CA THR A 88 -0.11 -2.79 11.15
C THR A 88 0.37 -1.37 11.39
N ALA A 89 -0.54 -0.39 11.40
CA ALA A 89 -0.17 1.00 11.67
C ALA A 89 0.48 1.16 13.03
N SER A 90 -0.09 0.52 14.06
CA SER A 90 0.48 0.56 15.40
C SER A 90 1.87 -0.05 15.45
N MET A 91 2.04 -1.23 14.86
CA MET A 91 3.33 -1.91 14.87
C MET A 91 4.39 -1.12 14.10
N LEU A 92 4.04 -0.60 12.93
CA LEU A 92 4.99 0.18 12.16
C LEU A 92 5.37 1.48 12.86
N SER A 93 4.46 2.08 13.63
CA SER A 93 4.79 3.29 14.38
C SER A 93 5.87 3.03 15.43
N PHE A 94 5.91 1.82 16.01
CA PHE A 94 6.99 1.43 16.92
C PHE A 94 8.26 1.06 16.19
N MET A 95 8.14 0.33 15.08
CA MET A 95 9.31 -0.14 14.34
C MET A 95 10.01 0.99 13.58
N LEU A 96 9.29 2.04 13.24
CA LEU A 96 9.79 3.14 12.42
C LEU A 96 9.81 4.47 13.17
N ARG A 97 10.11 4.42 14.48
CA ARG A 97 10.07 5.62 15.34
C ARG A 97 10.94 6.76 14.85
N ASP A 98 12.05 6.44 14.25
CA ASP A 98 13.03 7.45 13.81
C ASP A 98 12.87 7.84 12.34
N ILE A 99 11.77 7.40 11.70
CA ILE A 99 11.56 7.75 10.30
C ILE A 99 11.23 9.24 10.18
N ASP A 100 11.85 9.89 9.24
CA ASP A 100 11.80 11.34 9.08
C ASP A 100 10.91 11.80 7.94
N ILE A 101 10.17 10.90 7.33
CA ILE A 101 9.21 11.21 6.26
C ILE A 101 7.84 10.64 6.61
N PRO A 102 6.76 11.22 6.07
CA PRO A 102 5.42 10.66 6.28
C PRO A 102 5.29 9.27 5.69
N VAL A 103 4.65 8.38 6.45
CA VAL A 103 4.28 7.04 5.99
C VAL A 103 2.79 6.89 6.26
N VAL A 104 2.01 6.73 5.21
CA VAL A 104 0.55 6.68 5.30
C VAL A 104 0.07 5.30 4.86
N LEU A 105 -0.77 4.68 5.68
CA LEU A 105 -1.45 3.44 5.28
C LEU A 105 -2.82 3.80 4.73
N THR A 106 -3.18 3.17 3.62
CA THR A 106 -4.49 3.37 3.01
C THR A 106 -5.05 2.06 2.51
N GLY A 107 -6.36 1.98 2.49
CA GLY A 107 -7.08 0.81 1.98
C GLY A 107 -8.52 1.19 1.69
N SER A 108 -9.26 0.22 1.16
CA SER A 108 -10.66 0.43 0.84
C SER A 108 -11.38 -0.90 0.97
N GLN A 109 -12.65 -0.85 1.34
CA GLN A 109 -13.52 -2.02 1.33
C GLN A 109 -14.05 -2.32 -0.07
N TYR A 110 -13.78 -1.44 -1.03
CA TYR A 110 -14.15 -1.62 -2.43
C TYR A 110 -12.90 -1.68 -3.30
N PRO A 111 -12.88 -2.56 -4.31
CA PRO A 111 -11.77 -2.56 -5.27
C PRO A 111 -11.67 -1.23 -6.00
N ILE A 112 -10.46 -0.78 -6.27
CA ILE A 112 -10.25 0.48 -6.97
C ILE A 112 -10.82 0.43 -8.39
N VAL A 113 -10.85 -0.76 -9.00
CA VAL A 113 -11.43 -0.93 -10.34
C VAL A 113 -12.93 -0.63 -10.36
N LYS A 114 -13.64 -0.77 -9.24
CA LYS A 114 -15.06 -0.44 -9.12
C LYS A 114 -15.29 1.02 -8.78
N ILE A 115 -14.37 1.62 -8.03
CA ILE A 115 -14.42 3.03 -7.69
C ILE A 115 -14.11 3.87 -8.94
N GLY A 116 -13.23 3.33 -9.78
CA GLY A 116 -12.75 4.02 -10.95
C GLY A 116 -11.68 5.03 -10.61
N ARG A 117 -11.32 5.87 -11.59
CA ARG A 117 -10.39 6.95 -11.35
C ARG A 117 -11.04 8.00 -10.48
N ALA A 118 -10.24 8.56 -9.59
CA ALA A 118 -10.76 9.58 -8.69
C ALA A 118 -11.37 10.72 -9.49
N HIS A 119 -12.64 10.87 -9.29
CA HIS A 119 -13.29 12.05 -9.77
C HIS A 119 -13.39 12.96 -8.61
N VAL A 120 -12.79 13.85 -8.55
CA VAL A 120 -13.05 14.67 -7.40
C VAL A 120 -13.59 15.98 -7.71
#